data_d3cb162173ff0f5df56cf4062593d2c0
#
_entry.id   d3cb162173ff0f5df56cf4062593d2c0
#
_cell.length_a   1.000
_cell.length_b   1.000
_cell.length_c   1.000
_cell.angle_alpha   90.00
_cell.angle_beta   90.00
_cell.angle_gamma   90.00
#
_symmetry.space_group_name_H-M   'P 1'
#
loop_
_entity.id
_entity.type
_entity.pdbx_description
1 polymer ?
#
loop_
_entity_poly.entity_id
_entity_poly.type
_entity_poly.pdbx_seq_one_letter_code
_entity_poly.pdbx_strand_id
1 'polypeptide(L)'
;LSGFHSTQTAIISRSMKSEKQGRMTFYNMMVLEGFIAMVWAGAAMGIFNAGLQAANAGATSTVIKVCKDILGPVGGVIALVGIVVLPITSGDTALRGLRLTVAETLHIDQSTKGKRLSLSAVIFALVAVILVFAKFNNEGFQILWRYFAWSNQTLSLFAFLAITVWMFENGKGKWVWMPLIPGAWYTFITI
;
A
#
# COMPACT_ATOMS: atom_id res chain seq x y z
N LEU A 1 0.57 -3.61 7.25
CA LEU A 1 -0.03 -2.26 7.27
C LEU A 1 0.59 -1.40 6.19
N SER A 2 -0.23 -0.78 5.36
CA SER A 2 0.21 0.15 4.32
C SER A 2 -0.63 1.42 4.35
N GLY A 3 -0.04 2.54 3.92
CA GLY A 3 -0.76 3.82 3.84
C GLY A 3 -1.98 3.74 2.92
N PHE A 4 -1.93 2.95 1.88
CA PHE A 4 -3.06 2.67 1.01
C PHE A 4 -4.22 2.00 1.77
N HIS A 5 -3.96 0.94 2.53
CA HIS A 5 -4.98 0.24 3.31
C HIS A 5 -5.59 1.15 4.39
N SER A 6 -4.79 1.98 5.03
CA SER A 6 -5.27 2.92 6.04
C SER A 6 -6.31 3.90 5.46
N THR A 7 -6.03 4.51 4.31
CA THR A 7 -6.97 5.44 3.66
C THR A 7 -8.21 4.72 3.11
N GLN A 8 -8.06 3.50 2.59
CA GLN A 8 -9.16 2.73 2.02
C GLN A 8 -10.07 2.11 3.07
N THR A 9 -9.55 1.74 4.24
CA THR A 9 -10.33 1.12 5.32
C THR A 9 -11.54 1.97 5.72
N ALA A 10 -11.37 3.29 5.84
CA ALA A 10 -12.47 4.20 6.18
C ALA A 10 -13.57 4.22 5.11
N ILE A 11 -13.19 4.19 3.82
CA ILE A 11 -14.13 4.21 2.70
C ILE A 11 -14.87 2.87 2.60
N ILE A 12 -14.13 1.76 2.70
CA ILE A 12 -14.68 0.40 2.57
C ILE A 12 -15.60 0.09 3.75
N SER A 13 -15.24 0.45 4.98
CA SER A 13 -16.07 0.22 6.15
C SER A 13 -17.43 0.92 6.06
N ARG A 14 -17.48 2.14 5.50
CA ARG A 14 -18.74 2.86 5.24
C ARG A 14 -19.57 2.25 4.11
N SER A 15 -18.96 1.48 3.22
CA SER A 15 -19.61 0.86 2.05
C SER A 15 -20.11 -0.56 2.31
N MET A 16 -19.69 -1.18 3.42
CA MET A 16 -20.11 -2.54 3.78
C MET A 16 -21.58 -2.59 4.17
N LYS A 17 -22.28 -3.64 3.70
CA LYS A 17 -23.69 -3.88 4.06
C LYS A 17 -23.87 -4.45 5.46
N SER A 18 -22.87 -5.11 6.00
CA SER A 18 -22.93 -5.80 7.29
C SER A 18 -21.53 -5.92 7.88
N GLU A 19 -21.43 -5.77 9.19
CA GLU A 19 -20.19 -5.96 9.96
C GLU A 19 -19.63 -7.39 9.82
N LYS A 20 -20.48 -8.38 9.60
CA LYS A 20 -20.09 -9.78 9.35
C LYS A 20 -19.17 -9.93 8.13
N GLN A 21 -19.28 -9.03 7.14
CA GLN A 21 -18.43 -9.04 5.94
C GLN A 21 -17.01 -8.54 6.24
N GLY A 22 -16.77 -7.87 7.36
CA GLY A 22 -15.49 -7.31 7.72
C GLY A 22 -14.36 -8.34 7.72
N ARG A 23 -14.60 -9.53 8.24
CA ARG A 23 -13.60 -10.62 8.23
C ARG A 23 -13.19 -11.00 6.81
N MET A 24 -14.16 -11.14 5.90
CA MET A 24 -13.86 -11.48 4.51
C MET A 24 -13.14 -10.34 3.80
N THR A 25 -13.65 -9.12 3.96
CA THR A 25 -13.17 -7.94 3.23
C THR A 25 -11.78 -7.49 3.69
N PHE A 26 -11.50 -7.51 4.99
CA PHE A 26 -10.23 -7.02 5.52
C PHE A 26 -9.24 -8.14 5.77
N TYR A 27 -9.60 -9.13 6.60
CA TYR A 27 -8.66 -10.16 7.02
C TYR A 27 -8.33 -11.15 5.91
N ASN A 28 -9.34 -11.78 5.30
CA ASN A 28 -9.11 -12.82 4.30
C ASN A 28 -8.40 -12.27 3.05
N MET A 29 -8.75 -11.03 2.63
CA MET A 29 -8.08 -10.40 1.48
C MET A 29 -6.62 -10.07 1.79
N MET A 30 -6.29 -9.64 3.01
CA MET A 30 -4.90 -9.40 3.41
C MET A 30 -4.08 -10.69 3.49
N VAL A 31 -4.68 -11.80 3.93
CA VAL A 31 -4.02 -13.11 3.90
C VAL A 31 -3.74 -13.55 2.47
N LEU A 32 -4.71 -13.36 1.56
CA LEU A 32 -4.53 -13.67 0.13
C LEU A 32 -3.43 -12.80 -0.50
N GLU A 33 -3.42 -11.52 -0.21
CA GLU A 33 -2.36 -10.60 -0.67
C GLU A 33 -0.99 -11.04 -0.19
N GLY A 34 -0.86 -11.40 1.09
CA GLY A 34 0.37 -11.93 1.66
C GLY A 34 0.83 -13.21 0.98
N PHE A 35 -0.09 -14.12 0.67
CA PHE A 35 0.22 -15.35 -0.06
C PHE A 35 0.76 -15.06 -1.47
N ILE A 36 0.12 -14.15 -2.22
CA ILE A 36 0.57 -13.73 -3.55
C ILE A 36 1.96 -13.07 -3.46
N ALA A 37 2.20 -12.23 -2.47
CA ALA A 37 3.50 -11.61 -2.24
C ALA A 37 4.60 -12.67 -1.97
N MET A 38 4.30 -13.72 -1.20
CA MET A 38 5.23 -14.83 -0.97
C MET A 38 5.53 -15.61 -2.25
N VAL A 39 4.55 -15.81 -3.12
CA VAL A 39 4.77 -16.44 -4.45
C VAL A 39 5.74 -15.61 -5.28
N TRP A 40 5.57 -14.29 -5.32
CA TRP A 40 6.50 -13.40 -6.00
C TRP A 40 7.91 -13.43 -5.42
N ALA A 41 8.04 -13.44 -4.10
CA ALA A 41 9.33 -13.54 -3.42
C ALA A 41 10.02 -14.88 -3.75
N GLY A 42 9.28 -15.99 -3.70
CA GLY A 42 9.78 -17.31 -4.05
C GLY A 42 10.23 -17.40 -5.51
N ALA A 43 9.46 -16.86 -6.43
CA ALA A 43 9.79 -16.80 -7.86
C ALA A 43 11.08 -15.98 -8.11
N ALA A 44 11.20 -14.81 -7.48
CA ALA A 44 12.39 -13.99 -7.58
C ALA A 44 13.63 -14.69 -7.01
N MET A 45 13.53 -15.31 -5.84
CA MET A 45 14.64 -16.07 -5.23
C MET A 45 15.05 -17.27 -6.08
N GLY A 46 14.09 -17.97 -6.69
CA GLY A 46 14.36 -19.13 -7.56
C GLY A 46 15.14 -18.76 -8.83
N ILE A 47 14.82 -17.61 -9.45
CA ILE A 47 15.48 -17.14 -10.66
C ILE A 47 16.90 -16.60 -10.41
N PHE A 48 17.09 -15.91 -9.28
CA PHE A 48 18.34 -15.21 -8.97
C PHE A 48 19.27 -15.99 -8.03
N ASN A 49 19.01 -17.27 -7.75
CA ASN A 49 19.86 -18.14 -6.93
C ASN A 49 20.37 -17.47 -5.64
N ALA A 50 19.44 -17.05 -4.79
CA ALA A 50 19.68 -16.30 -3.55
C ALA A 50 19.84 -14.79 -3.69
N GLY A 51 18.76 -14.13 -3.53
CA GLY A 51 18.48 -12.77 -3.03
C GLY A 51 19.34 -11.56 -3.43
N LEU A 52 20.65 -11.69 -3.41
CA LEU A 52 21.56 -10.55 -3.61
C LEU A 52 21.55 -10.01 -5.05
N GLN A 53 21.42 -10.90 -6.03
CA GLN A 53 21.36 -10.50 -7.43
C GLN A 53 20.02 -9.85 -7.78
N ALA A 54 18.93 -10.29 -7.15
CA ALA A 54 17.62 -9.68 -7.32
C ALA A 54 17.58 -8.26 -6.75
N ALA A 55 18.20 -8.05 -5.58
CA ALA A 55 18.30 -6.74 -4.97
C ALA A 55 19.09 -5.74 -5.84
N ASN A 56 20.14 -6.20 -6.49
CA ASN A 56 20.99 -5.39 -7.39
C ASN A 56 20.36 -5.15 -8.77
N ALA A 57 19.46 -6.04 -9.21
CA ALA A 57 18.81 -5.92 -10.52
C ALA A 57 17.72 -4.82 -10.57
N GLY A 58 17.23 -4.37 -9.43
CA GLY A 58 16.12 -3.44 -9.32
C GLY A 58 14.75 -4.09 -9.52
N ALA A 59 13.71 -3.49 -8.97
CA ALA A 59 12.36 -4.08 -8.93
C ALA A 59 11.76 -4.35 -10.32
N THR A 60 11.88 -3.40 -11.25
CA THR A 60 11.30 -3.51 -12.59
C THR A 60 11.95 -4.63 -13.40
N SER A 61 13.27 -4.72 -13.41
CA SER A 61 13.99 -5.75 -14.15
C SER A 61 13.76 -7.15 -13.56
N THR A 62 13.65 -7.26 -12.24
CA THR A 62 13.29 -8.51 -11.56
C THR A 62 11.92 -8.99 -11.99
N VAL A 63 10.91 -8.13 -11.99
CA VAL A 63 9.54 -8.46 -12.41
C VAL A 63 9.50 -8.93 -13.87
N ILE A 64 10.18 -8.19 -14.78
CA ILE A 64 10.24 -8.55 -16.19
C ILE A 64 10.88 -9.93 -16.39
N LYS A 65 11.98 -10.18 -15.68
CA LYS A 65 12.70 -11.45 -15.77
C LYS A 65 11.86 -12.61 -15.24
N VAL A 66 11.25 -12.45 -14.07
CA VAL A 66 10.34 -13.45 -13.46
C VAL A 66 9.22 -13.81 -14.45
N CYS A 67 8.56 -12.81 -15.01
CA CYS A 67 7.47 -13.06 -15.97
C CYS A 67 7.93 -13.81 -17.22
N LYS A 68 9.07 -13.43 -17.79
CA LYS A 68 9.58 -14.06 -19.02
C LYS A 68 10.10 -15.47 -18.77
N ASP A 69 10.85 -15.68 -17.72
CA ASP A 69 11.52 -16.95 -17.44
C ASP A 69 10.54 -18.04 -16.97
N ILE A 70 9.50 -17.66 -16.20
CA ILE A 70 8.52 -18.61 -15.67
C ILE A 70 7.34 -18.83 -16.62
N LEU A 71 6.81 -17.75 -17.23
CA LEU A 71 5.60 -17.81 -18.04
C LEU A 71 5.88 -17.90 -19.55
N GLY A 72 7.15 -17.83 -19.94
CA GLY A 72 7.55 -17.81 -21.34
C GLY A 72 7.15 -16.54 -22.09
N PRO A 73 7.38 -16.48 -23.42
CA PRO A 73 7.21 -15.23 -24.19
C PRO A 73 5.77 -14.69 -24.18
N VAL A 74 4.79 -15.54 -24.41
CA VAL A 74 3.38 -15.13 -24.51
C VAL A 74 2.79 -14.86 -23.13
N GLY A 75 2.96 -15.78 -22.18
CA GLY A 75 2.49 -15.63 -20.80
C GLY A 75 3.16 -14.45 -20.11
N GLY A 76 4.44 -14.22 -20.36
CA GLY A 76 5.19 -13.09 -19.84
C GLY A 76 4.64 -11.74 -20.30
N VAL A 77 4.25 -11.60 -21.57
CA VAL A 77 3.64 -10.37 -22.08
C VAL A 77 2.28 -10.11 -21.41
N ILE A 78 1.43 -11.14 -21.31
CA ILE A 78 0.12 -11.02 -20.67
C ILE A 78 0.27 -10.60 -19.19
N ALA A 79 1.19 -11.25 -18.48
CA ALA A 79 1.47 -10.90 -17.07
C ALA A 79 1.98 -9.47 -16.93
N LEU A 80 2.90 -9.01 -17.81
CA LEU A 80 3.41 -7.64 -17.77
C LEU A 80 2.32 -6.60 -18.04
N VAL A 81 1.41 -6.86 -18.98
CA VAL A 81 0.25 -5.98 -19.19
C VAL A 81 -0.61 -5.90 -17.93
N GLY A 82 -0.89 -7.02 -17.26
CA GLY A 82 -1.61 -7.06 -16.01
C GLY A 82 -0.91 -6.25 -14.91
N ILE A 83 0.41 -6.39 -14.77
CA ILE A 83 1.22 -5.66 -13.79
C ILE A 83 1.24 -4.15 -14.05
N VAL A 84 1.17 -3.72 -15.30
CA VAL A 84 1.08 -2.28 -15.65
C VAL A 84 -0.32 -1.73 -15.35
N VAL A 85 -1.37 -2.48 -15.65
CA VAL A 85 -2.77 -2.05 -15.44
C VAL A 85 -3.11 -1.95 -13.93
N LEU A 86 -2.57 -2.85 -13.11
CA LEU A 86 -2.89 -2.93 -11.69
C LEU A 86 -2.51 -1.65 -10.90
N PRO A 87 -1.32 -1.04 -11.04
CA PRO A 87 -1.00 0.24 -10.43
C PRO A 87 -1.86 1.41 -10.91
N ILE A 88 -2.36 1.37 -12.14
CA ILE A 88 -3.24 2.43 -12.67
C ILE A 88 -4.56 2.44 -11.89
N THR A 89 -5.18 1.29 -11.68
CA THR A 89 -6.43 1.18 -10.91
C THR A 89 -6.24 1.49 -9.44
N SER A 90 -5.15 1.00 -8.85
CA SER A 90 -4.79 1.29 -7.45
C SER A 90 -4.44 2.76 -7.25
N GLY A 91 -3.74 3.38 -8.20
CA GLY A 91 -3.41 4.80 -8.18
C GLY A 91 -4.64 5.71 -8.22
N ASP A 92 -5.61 5.42 -9.10
CA ASP A 92 -6.89 6.16 -9.12
C ASP A 92 -7.59 6.10 -7.77
N THR A 93 -7.66 4.92 -7.17
CA THR A 93 -8.32 4.73 -5.87
C THR A 93 -7.55 5.43 -4.74
N ALA A 94 -6.22 5.36 -4.74
CA ALA A 94 -5.37 6.04 -3.75
C ALA A 94 -5.50 7.56 -3.84
N LEU A 95 -5.47 8.14 -5.03
CA LEU A 95 -5.61 9.58 -5.25
C LEU A 95 -7.02 10.07 -4.90
N ARG A 96 -8.04 9.24 -5.12
CA ARG A 96 -9.40 9.51 -4.66
C ARG A 96 -9.47 9.53 -3.13
N GLY A 97 -8.87 8.54 -2.47
CA GLY A 97 -8.78 8.49 -1.01
C GLY A 97 -8.06 9.71 -0.45
N LEU A 98 -6.89 10.06 -0.99
CA LEU A 98 -6.13 11.24 -0.61
C LEU A 98 -6.96 12.52 -0.75
N ARG A 99 -7.63 12.71 -1.90
CA ARG A 99 -8.49 13.86 -2.11
C ARG A 99 -9.60 13.96 -1.06
N LEU A 100 -10.26 12.86 -0.73
CA LEU A 100 -11.33 12.83 0.27
C LEU A 100 -10.78 13.17 1.66
N THR A 101 -9.65 12.61 2.03
CA THR A 101 -8.99 12.88 3.31
C THR A 101 -8.59 14.36 3.42
N VAL A 102 -7.96 14.92 2.39
CA VAL A 102 -7.59 16.34 2.36
C VAL A 102 -8.82 17.25 2.42
N ALA A 103 -9.87 16.92 1.67
CA ALA A 103 -11.11 17.67 1.68
C ALA A 103 -11.80 17.64 3.05
N GLU A 104 -11.80 16.50 3.73
CA GLU A 104 -12.37 16.35 5.06
C GLU A 104 -11.55 17.13 6.10
N THR A 105 -10.22 17.02 6.05
CA THR A 105 -9.32 17.73 6.97
C THR A 105 -9.38 19.25 6.82
N LEU A 106 -9.46 19.74 5.59
CA LEU A 106 -9.53 21.17 5.28
C LEU A 106 -10.96 21.71 5.22
N HIS A 107 -11.97 20.90 5.51
CA HIS A 107 -13.39 21.23 5.45
C HIS A 107 -13.82 21.80 4.08
N ILE A 108 -13.23 21.28 3.00
CA ILE A 108 -13.54 21.71 1.63
C ILE A 108 -14.78 20.95 1.14
N ASP A 109 -15.84 21.70 0.83
CA ASP A 109 -17.04 21.13 0.24
C ASP A 109 -16.77 20.48 -1.13
N GLN A 110 -17.12 19.20 -1.27
CA GLN A 110 -16.93 18.40 -2.47
C GLN A 110 -18.21 18.19 -3.29
N SER A 111 -19.29 18.91 -2.98
CA SER A 111 -20.58 18.79 -3.66
C SER A 111 -20.51 19.23 -5.12
N THR A 112 -19.73 20.29 -5.41
CA THR A 112 -19.61 20.87 -6.73
C THR A 112 -18.51 20.22 -7.56
N LYS A 113 -18.80 19.84 -8.81
CA LYS A 113 -17.83 19.25 -9.74
C LYS A 113 -16.56 20.09 -9.91
N GLY A 114 -16.71 21.43 -9.97
CA GLY A 114 -15.59 22.35 -10.10
C GLY A 114 -14.61 22.29 -8.92
N LYS A 115 -15.10 22.32 -7.68
CA LYS A 115 -14.27 22.22 -6.48
C LYS A 115 -13.54 20.86 -6.38
N ARG A 116 -14.24 19.79 -6.77
CA ARG A 116 -13.63 18.44 -6.84
C ARG A 116 -12.49 18.39 -7.86
N LEU A 117 -12.71 18.96 -9.05
CA LEU A 117 -11.72 18.97 -10.12
C LEU A 117 -10.50 19.82 -9.75
N SER A 118 -10.74 21.01 -9.18
CA SER A 118 -9.66 21.90 -8.73
C SER A 118 -8.76 21.23 -7.69
N LEU A 119 -9.35 20.64 -6.64
CA LEU A 119 -8.56 19.94 -5.62
C LEU A 119 -7.81 18.72 -6.19
N SER A 120 -8.46 17.97 -7.09
CA SER A 120 -7.81 16.87 -7.78
C SER A 120 -6.63 17.35 -8.63
N ALA A 121 -6.78 18.46 -9.36
CA ALA A 121 -5.72 19.02 -10.20
C ALA A 121 -4.48 19.42 -9.38
N VAL A 122 -4.68 20.04 -8.22
CA VAL A 122 -3.57 20.39 -7.31
C VAL A 122 -2.85 19.13 -6.82
N ILE A 123 -3.59 18.12 -6.38
CA ILE A 123 -3.02 16.85 -5.93
C ILE A 123 -2.25 16.17 -7.06
N PHE A 124 -2.83 16.08 -8.26
CA PHE A 124 -2.17 15.49 -9.43
C PHE A 124 -0.91 16.25 -9.83
N ALA A 125 -0.92 17.57 -9.76
CA ALA A 125 0.26 18.39 -10.04
C ALA A 125 1.40 18.10 -9.05
N LEU A 126 1.10 18.02 -7.75
CA LEU A 126 2.10 17.65 -6.73
C LEU A 126 2.66 16.23 -6.96
N VAL A 127 1.79 15.27 -7.23
CA VAL A 127 2.22 13.88 -7.52
C VAL A 127 3.04 13.83 -8.80
N ALA A 128 2.67 14.58 -9.84
CA ALA A 128 3.43 14.65 -11.08
C ALA A 128 4.85 15.19 -10.87
N VAL A 129 5.02 16.24 -10.06
CA VAL A 129 6.35 16.78 -9.70
C VAL A 129 7.20 15.72 -9.01
N ILE A 130 6.62 14.97 -8.05
CA ILE A 130 7.33 13.89 -7.34
C ILE A 130 7.73 12.77 -8.32
N LEU A 131 6.84 12.39 -9.24
CA LEU A 131 7.13 11.36 -10.24
C LEU A 131 8.20 11.79 -11.25
N VAL A 132 8.18 13.05 -11.67
CA VAL A 132 9.22 13.62 -12.53
C VAL A 132 10.57 13.60 -11.82
N PHE A 133 10.63 14.02 -10.56
CA PHE A 133 11.83 13.92 -9.74
C PHE A 133 12.34 12.46 -9.65
N ALA A 134 11.44 11.51 -9.34
CA ALA A 134 11.81 10.10 -9.23
C ALA A 134 12.33 9.50 -10.55
N LYS A 135 11.84 10.00 -11.70
CA LYS A 135 12.25 9.52 -13.02
C LYS A 135 13.60 10.07 -13.47
N PHE A 136 13.87 11.35 -13.19
CA PHE A 136 15.09 12.01 -13.66
C PHE A 136 16.27 11.88 -12.71
N ASN A 137 16.02 11.56 -11.44
CA ASN A 137 17.08 11.28 -10.48
C ASN A 137 17.40 9.79 -10.46
N ASN A 138 18.67 9.40 -10.66
CA ASN A 138 19.10 8.00 -10.67
C ASN A 138 18.74 7.23 -9.39
N GLU A 139 18.71 7.91 -8.25
CA GLU A 139 18.33 7.34 -6.96
C GLU A 139 16.89 7.70 -6.54
N GLY A 140 16.20 8.51 -7.32
CA GLY A 140 14.90 9.06 -6.97
C GLY A 140 13.86 8.01 -6.57
N PHE A 141 13.82 6.89 -7.29
CA PHE A 141 12.94 5.76 -6.95
C PHE A 141 13.32 5.16 -5.59
N GLN A 142 14.60 4.96 -5.30
CA GLN A 142 15.06 4.37 -4.04
C GLN A 142 14.79 5.32 -2.85
N ILE A 143 14.93 6.61 -3.05
CA ILE A 143 14.60 7.63 -2.05
C ILE A 143 13.12 7.58 -1.74
N LEU A 144 12.25 7.63 -2.75
CA LEU A 144 10.79 7.53 -2.54
C LEU A 144 10.39 6.22 -1.87
N TRP A 145 11.02 5.11 -2.24
CA TRP A 145 10.76 3.80 -1.64
C TRP A 145 11.10 3.76 -0.15
N ARG A 146 12.21 4.36 0.26
CA ARG A 146 12.57 4.47 1.68
C ARG A 146 11.57 5.31 2.47
N TYR A 147 11.20 6.47 1.96
CA TYR A 147 10.17 7.31 2.61
C TYR A 147 8.82 6.61 2.68
N PHE A 148 8.43 5.91 1.63
CA PHE A 148 7.22 5.10 1.61
C PHE A 148 7.25 4.00 2.69
N ALA A 149 8.33 3.26 2.78
CA ALA A 149 8.49 2.21 3.80
C ALA A 149 8.44 2.79 5.21
N TRP A 150 9.20 3.87 5.47
CA TRP A 150 9.19 4.55 6.76
C TRP A 150 7.82 5.11 7.13
N SER A 151 7.12 5.74 6.20
CA SER A 151 5.76 6.26 6.42
C SER A 151 4.77 5.15 6.77
N ASN A 152 4.86 3.99 6.10
CA ASN A 152 4.03 2.84 6.42
C ASN A 152 4.32 2.27 7.81
N GLN A 153 5.57 2.20 8.21
CA GLN A 153 5.96 1.77 9.57
C GLN A 153 5.41 2.72 10.62
N THR A 154 5.59 4.03 10.44
CA THR A 154 5.06 5.06 11.34
C THR A 154 3.54 4.98 11.45
N LEU A 155 2.84 4.83 10.33
CA LEU A 155 1.38 4.68 10.32
C LEU A 155 0.94 3.42 11.07
N SER A 156 1.71 2.34 10.98
CA SER A 156 1.45 1.10 11.72
C SER A 156 1.49 1.31 13.23
N LEU A 157 2.40 2.15 13.74
CA LEU A 157 2.48 2.46 15.17
C LEU A 157 1.20 3.11 15.67
N PHE A 158 0.70 4.12 14.94
CA PHE A 158 -0.56 4.77 15.29
C PHE A 158 -1.75 3.80 15.23
N ALA A 159 -1.78 2.91 14.24
CA ALA A 159 -2.83 1.90 14.12
C ALA A 159 -2.80 0.91 15.30
N PHE A 160 -1.63 0.38 15.68
CA PHE A 160 -1.51 -0.51 16.84
C PHE A 160 -1.87 0.19 18.14
N LEU A 161 -1.48 1.46 18.32
CA LEU A 161 -1.86 2.26 19.48
C LEU A 161 -3.38 2.42 19.54
N ALA A 162 -4.01 2.84 18.46
CA ALA A 162 -5.46 3.04 18.40
C ALA A 162 -6.24 1.74 18.68
N ILE A 163 -5.79 0.60 18.11
CA ILE A 163 -6.38 -0.71 18.40
C ILE A 163 -6.23 -1.08 19.86
N THR A 164 -5.06 -0.83 20.43
CA THR A 164 -4.78 -1.13 21.85
C THR A 164 -5.71 -0.34 22.77
N VAL A 165 -5.84 0.96 22.55
CA VAL A 165 -6.74 1.84 23.33
C VAL A 165 -8.18 1.37 23.18
N TRP A 166 -8.64 1.13 21.94
CA TRP A 166 -9.99 0.65 21.69
C TRP A 166 -10.30 -0.68 22.40
N MET A 167 -9.32 -1.61 22.44
CA MET A 167 -9.51 -2.88 23.14
C MET A 167 -9.63 -2.70 24.66
N PHE A 168 -8.89 -1.76 25.26
CA PHE A 168 -9.05 -1.41 26.67
C PHE A 168 -10.43 -0.85 26.97
N GLU A 169 -10.89 0.12 26.18
CA GLU A 169 -12.18 0.77 26.36
C GLU A 169 -13.37 -0.20 26.18
N ASN A 170 -13.23 -1.20 25.31
CA ASN A 170 -14.29 -2.18 25.05
C ASN A 170 -14.19 -3.47 25.87
N GLY A 171 -13.46 -3.44 27.00
CA GLY A 171 -13.38 -4.57 27.93
C GLY A 171 -12.64 -5.79 27.41
N LYS A 172 -11.90 -5.67 26.30
CA LYS A 172 -11.10 -6.75 25.69
C LYS A 172 -9.66 -6.79 26.20
N GLY A 173 -9.41 -6.33 27.42
CA GLY A 173 -8.08 -6.22 28.01
C GLY A 173 -7.23 -7.50 27.97
N LYS A 174 -7.86 -8.68 28.04
CA LYS A 174 -7.17 -9.97 27.92
C LYS A 174 -6.44 -10.17 26.60
N TRP A 175 -6.83 -9.48 25.55
CA TRP A 175 -6.30 -9.64 24.18
C TRP A 175 -5.41 -8.47 23.74
N VAL A 176 -5.17 -7.50 24.61
CA VAL A 176 -4.35 -6.31 24.33
C VAL A 176 -2.92 -6.64 23.92
N TRP A 177 -2.38 -7.75 24.40
CA TRP A 177 -1.05 -8.21 24.00
C TRP A 177 -0.90 -8.44 22.49
N MET A 178 -2.00 -8.76 21.78
CA MET A 178 -1.98 -9.00 20.33
C MET A 178 -1.53 -7.79 19.51
N PRO A 179 -2.07 -6.58 19.68
CA PRO A 179 -1.55 -5.38 19.03
C PRO A 179 -0.31 -4.80 19.72
N LEU A 180 -0.14 -5.01 21.04
CA LEU A 180 0.94 -4.42 21.81
C LEU A 180 2.32 -4.99 21.44
N ILE A 181 2.44 -6.32 21.31
CA ILE A 181 3.70 -6.97 20.97
C ILE A 181 4.21 -6.54 19.58
N PRO A 182 3.44 -6.66 18.48
CA PRO A 182 3.90 -6.15 17.21
C PRO A 182 4.07 -4.63 17.19
N GLY A 183 3.27 -3.87 17.95
CA GLY A 183 3.43 -2.43 18.10
C GLY A 183 4.77 -2.06 18.73
N ALA A 184 5.16 -2.71 19.82
CA ALA A 184 6.47 -2.51 20.45
C ALA A 184 7.63 -2.89 19.51
N TRP A 185 7.50 -4.00 18.79
CA TRP A 185 8.49 -4.42 17.80
C TRP A 185 8.65 -3.40 16.67
N TYR A 186 7.54 -2.93 16.11
CA TYR A 186 7.56 -1.88 15.07
C TYR A 186 8.14 -0.56 15.58
N THR A 187 7.88 -0.19 16.83
CA THR A 187 8.49 0.99 17.47
C THR A 187 10.01 0.86 17.49
N PHE A 188 10.50 -0.31 17.89
CA PHE A 188 11.95 -0.58 17.95
C PHE A 188 12.63 -0.51 16.55
N ILE A 189 11.93 -0.95 15.50
CA ILE A 189 12.47 -0.93 14.12
C ILE A 189 12.40 0.47 13.49
N THR A 190 11.42 1.30 13.87
CA THR A 190 11.16 2.59 13.22
C THR A 190 11.98 3.72 13.79
N ILE A 191 12.37 3.63 15.06
CA ILE A 191 13.24 4.58 15.76
C ILE A 191 14.71 4.19 15.56
#